data_9bbae12ec9ff8840e50546a5cf0472b7
#
_entry.id   9bbae12ec9ff8840e50546a5cf0472b7
#
_cell.length_a   1.000
_cell.length_b   1.000
_cell.length_c   1.000
_cell.angle_alpha   90.00
_cell.angle_beta   90.00
_cell.angle_gamma   90.00
#
_symmetry.space_group_name_H-M   'P 1'
#
loop_
_entity.id
_entity.type
_entity.pdbx_description
1 polymer ?
#
loop_
_entity_poly.entity_id
_entity_poly.type
_entity_poly.pdbx_seq_one_letter_code
_entity_poly.pdbx_strand_id
1 'polypeptide(L)'
;MNLGWLALEAKYLERARSFYADTLGLEVVRESETECVLSAGETEVVLRVPSTVPRGGVHVHYAFSTPREEYGYWKKGGNIEVVEERDFGSYSSLYFYDHDGHCVEIGESDASGDGIVGVFEIVFEVENLESATEFYTSLGASVSSRGDDRERVRLDAGGFDIELWEPQLGIADGQGGVHMDVGFEVDDVSEAVDAVEDDALESETTRDGIRLRDPDGHYVTLY
;
A
#
# COMPACT_ATOMS: atom_id res chain seq x y z
N MET A 1 -14.54 -1.75 -6.31
CA MET A 1 -13.37 -0.88 -6.03
C MET A 1 -12.11 -1.59 -6.51
N ASN A 2 -11.19 -0.88 -7.16
CA ASN A 2 -9.90 -1.44 -7.61
C ASN A 2 -8.75 -0.56 -7.09
N LEU A 3 -7.56 -1.16 -6.88
CA LEU A 3 -6.35 -0.44 -6.56
C LEU A 3 -5.69 0.04 -7.85
N GLY A 4 -5.88 1.31 -8.19
CA GLY A 4 -5.30 1.85 -9.41
C GLY A 4 -3.85 2.31 -9.22
N TRP A 5 -3.55 2.93 -8.08
CA TRP A 5 -2.20 3.37 -7.79
C TRP A 5 -1.88 3.46 -6.29
N LEU A 6 -0.58 3.38 -6.01
CA LEU A 6 0.04 3.59 -4.72
C LEU A 6 1.08 4.70 -4.87
N ALA A 7 0.90 5.83 -4.21
CA ALA A 7 1.86 6.94 -4.27
C ALA A 7 2.69 7.01 -3.00
N LEU A 8 4.01 7.09 -3.19
CA LEU A 8 5.02 7.14 -2.15
C LEU A 8 5.80 8.45 -2.25
N GLU A 9 5.93 9.18 -1.14
CA GLU A 9 6.80 10.35 -1.10
C GLU A 9 8.27 9.91 -0.96
N ALA A 10 9.09 10.29 -1.92
CA ALA A 10 10.51 9.99 -1.96
C ALA A 10 11.35 11.25 -1.81
N LYS A 11 12.24 11.28 -0.83
CA LYS A 11 13.14 12.41 -0.58
C LYS A 11 14.09 12.67 -1.74
N TYR A 12 14.58 11.61 -2.36
CA TYR A 12 15.49 11.65 -3.51
C TYR A 12 14.92 10.77 -4.62
N LEU A 13 14.19 11.38 -5.55
CA LEU A 13 13.44 10.68 -6.60
C LEU A 13 14.29 9.70 -7.42
N GLU A 14 15.48 10.11 -7.87
CA GLU A 14 16.41 9.25 -8.61
C GLU A 14 16.80 7.98 -7.82
N ARG A 15 17.02 8.12 -6.52
CA ARG A 15 17.40 6.99 -5.67
C ARG A 15 16.23 6.03 -5.48
N ALA A 16 15.03 6.55 -5.26
CA ALA A 16 13.83 5.75 -5.16
C ALA A 16 13.54 5.06 -6.50
N ARG A 17 13.60 5.81 -7.62
CA ARG A 17 13.45 5.26 -8.97
C ARG A 17 14.40 4.09 -9.22
N SER A 18 15.70 4.26 -8.95
CA SER A 18 16.68 3.17 -9.11
C SER A 18 16.34 1.96 -8.24
N PHE A 19 15.84 2.17 -7.04
CA PHE A 19 15.45 1.05 -6.18
C PHE A 19 14.26 0.29 -6.77
N TYR A 20 13.19 0.98 -7.13
CA TYR A 20 11.98 0.32 -7.66
C TYR A 20 12.20 -0.25 -9.08
N ALA A 21 12.93 0.46 -9.95
CA ALA A 21 13.18 -0.02 -11.30
C ALA A 21 14.33 -1.03 -11.39
N ASP A 22 15.51 -0.72 -10.83
CA ASP A 22 16.71 -1.51 -11.07
C ASP A 22 16.85 -2.66 -10.05
N THR A 23 16.34 -2.49 -8.82
CA THR A 23 16.40 -3.52 -7.77
C THR A 23 15.14 -4.38 -7.75
N LEU A 24 13.94 -3.78 -7.72
CA LEU A 24 12.68 -4.52 -7.71
C LEU A 24 12.21 -4.93 -9.11
N GLY A 25 12.77 -4.34 -10.17
CA GLY A 25 12.49 -4.71 -11.56
C GLY A 25 11.18 -4.16 -12.12
N LEU A 26 10.59 -3.14 -11.48
CA LEU A 26 9.37 -2.52 -11.99
C LEU A 26 9.65 -1.68 -13.25
N GLU A 27 8.78 -1.78 -14.25
CA GLU A 27 8.90 -1.00 -15.48
C GLU A 27 8.50 0.46 -15.27
N VAL A 28 9.37 1.40 -15.68
CA VAL A 28 9.04 2.84 -15.66
C VAL A 28 8.07 3.15 -16.77
N VAL A 29 6.86 3.60 -16.44
CA VAL A 29 5.78 3.95 -17.37
C VAL A 29 5.88 5.41 -17.82
N ARG A 30 6.15 6.31 -16.88
CA ARG A 30 6.31 7.74 -17.14
C ARG A 30 7.18 8.40 -16.07
N GLU A 31 7.81 9.50 -16.43
CA GLU A 31 8.74 10.21 -15.56
C GLU A 31 8.69 11.73 -15.81
N SER A 32 8.89 12.51 -14.74
CA SER A 32 9.03 13.96 -14.74
C SER A 32 10.08 14.40 -13.72
N GLU A 33 10.30 15.71 -13.57
CA GLU A 33 11.23 16.24 -12.56
C GLU A 33 10.78 15.96 -11.10
N THR A 34 9.49 15.72 -10.88
CA THR A 34 8.89 15.59 -9.54
C THR A 34 8.18 14.26 -9.30
N GLU A 35 8.07 13.41 -10.33
CA GLU A 35 7.32 12.16 -10.25
C GLU A 35 7.89 11.11 -11.19
N CYS A 36 7.99 9.86 -10.72
CA CYS A 36 8.28 8.68 -11.52
C CYS A 36 7.19 7.65 -11.25
N VAL A 37 6.59 7.13 -12.31
CA VAL A 37 5.52 6.13 -12.24
C VAL A 37 6.01 4.83 -12.82
N LEU A 38 5.85 3.77 -12.03
CA LEU A 38 6.24 2.41 -12.41
C LEU A 38 5.02 1.50 -12.38
N SER A 39 5.08 0.41 -13.11
CA SER A 39 4.02 -0.61 -13.17
C SER A 39 4.34 -1.78 -12.23
N ALA A 40 3.37 -2.14 -11.39
CA ALA A 40 3.34 -3.37 -10.63
C ALA A 40 2.07 -4.15 -11.01
N GLY A 41 2.11 -4.86 -12.14
CA GLY A 41 0.94 -5.46 -12.76
C GLY A 41 -0.05 -4.39 -13.23
N GLU A 42 -1.29 -4.41 -12.74
CA GLU A 42 -2.32 -3.42 -13.07
C GLU A 42 -2.26 -2.18 -12.17
N THR A 43 -1.47 -2.20 -11.09
CA THR A 43 -1.33 -1.09 -10.14
C THR A 43 -0.13 -0.22 -10.52
N GLU A 44 -0.31 1.10 -10.54
CA GLU A 44 0.80 2.05 -10.69
C GLU A 44 1.46 2.33 -9.32
N VAL A 45 2.79 2.26 -9.25
CA VAL A 45 3.58 2.75 -8.13
C VAL A 45 4.11 4.13 -8.49
N VAL A 46 3.63 5.15 -7.80
CA VAL A 46 3.92 6.56 -8.09
C VAL A 46 4.91 7.11 -7.06
N LEU A 47 6.16 7.30 -7.45
CA LEU A 47 7.15 7.96 -6.60
C LEU A 47 7.03 9.47 -6.80
N ARG A 48 6.85 10.23 -5.70
CA ARG A 48 6.65 11.69 -5.74
C ARG A 48 7.64 12.41 -4.84
N VAL A 49 8.19 13.52 -5.34
CA VAL A 49 8.89 14.46 -4.45
C VAL A 49 7.86 15.14 -3.54
N PRO A 50 8.09 15.20 -2.22
CA PRO A 50 7.19 15.91 -1.31
C PRO A 50 6.95 17.35 -1.73
N SER A 51 5.68 17.73 -1.88
CA SER A 51 5.29 19.10 -2.30
C SER A 51 4.90 20.00 -1.13
N THR A 52 4.74 19.44 0.05
CA THR A 52 4.29 20.14 1.26
C THR A 52 5.16 19.78 2.45
N VAL A 53 4.86 20.33 3.63
CA VAL A 53 5.51 19.93 4.88
C VAL A 53 5.30 18.44 5.11
N PRO A 54 6.36 17.64 5.39
CA PRO A 54 6.23 16.23 5.69
C PRO A 54 5.22 16.00 6.81
N ARG A 55 4.29 15.08 6.60
CA ARG A 55 3.28 14.72 7.58
C ARG A 55 3.80 13.55 8.40
N GLY A 56 3.53 13.56 9.71
CA GLY A 56 3.88 12.47 10.59
C GLY A 56 3.22 11.17 10.12
N GLY A 57 3.95 10.07 10.15
CA GLY A 57 3.49 8.80 9.61
C GLY A 57 2.61 8.03 10.59
N VAL A 58 1.45 7.61 10.13
CA VAL A 58 0.79 6.41 10.61
C VAL A 58 1.40 5.26 9.83
N HIS A 59 1.59 4.10 10.46
CA HIS A 59 2.18 2.96 9.75
C HIS A 59 1.27 2.52 8.61
N VAL A 60 1.86 2.40 7.46
CA VAL A 60 1.26 1.76 6.28
C VAL A 60 2.33 0.89 5.63
N HIS A 61 1.98 -0.31 5.24
CA HIS A 61 2.81 -1.08 4.34
C HIS A 61 1.99 -1.65 3.18
N TYR A 62 2.65 -2.07 2.15
CA TYR A 62 2.04 -2.63 0.96
C TYR A 62 2.79 -3.88 0.54
N ALA A 63 2.06 -4.81 -0.06
CA ALA A 63 2.55 -6.11 -0.39
C ALA A 63 2.51 -6.35 -1.91
N PHE A 64 3.70 -6.55 -2.48
CA PHE A 64 3.84 -7.03 -3.84
C PHE A 64 3.68 -8.53 -3.91
N SER A 65 3.03 -9.02 -4.97
CA SER A 65 2.99 -10.43 -5.31
C SER A 65 4.13 -10.83 -6.23
N THR A 66 4.72 -11.99 -5.98
CA THR A 66 5.70 -12.64 -6.84
C THR A 66 5.30 -14.11 -7.06
N PRO A 67 5.53 -14.69 -8.26
CA PRO A 67 5.34 -16.12 -8.46
C PRO A 67 6.16 -16.96 -7.47
N ARG A 68 5.62 -18.12 -7.03
CA ARG A 68 6.29 -19.01 -6.08
C ARG A 68 7.70 -19.42 -6.49
N GLU A 69 7.92 -19.63 -7.79
CA GLU A 69 9.24 -19.98 -8.34
C GLU A 69 10.26 -18.83 -8.21
N GLU A 70 9.80 -17.58 -8.19
CA GLU A 70 10.63 -16.37 -8.05
C GLU A 70 10.92 -16.00 -6.59
N TYR A 71 10.08 -16.41 -5.65
CA TYR A 71 10.22 -16.07 -4.22
C TYR A 71 11.60 -16.41 -3.66
N GLY A 72 12.17 -17.55 -4.08
CA GLY A 72 13.50 -17.97 -3.68
C GLY A 72 14.65 -17.00 -4.06
N TYR A 73 14.46 -16.18 -5.08
CA TYR A 73 15.40 -15.11 -5.44
C TYR A 73 15.37 -13.99 -4.40
N TRP A 74 14.18 -13.52 -4.05
CA TRP A 74 13.99 -12.48 -3.03
C TRP A 74 14.47 -12.93 -1.65
N LYS A 75 14.17 -14.15 -1.26
CA LYS A 75 14.62 -14.76 0.00
C LYS A 75 16.14 -14.82 0.14
N LYS A 76 16.88 -14.97 -0.94
CA LYS A 76 18.35 -14.96 -0.94
C LYS A 76 18.96 -13.58 -0.92
N GLY A 77 18.13 -12.56 -0.82
CA GLY A 77 18.52 -11.17 -0.69
C GLY A 77 18.27 -10.33 -1.94
N GLY A 78 18.00 -10.87 -3.14
CA GLY A 78 17.55 -10.14 -4.34
C GLY A 78 18.01 -8.67 -4.49
N ASN A 79 19.16 -8.28 -3.92
CA ASN A 79 19.64 -6.92 -3.68
C ASN A 79 18.80 -6.09 -2.68
N ILE A 80 18.00 -6.75 -1.81
CA ILE A 80 17.25 -6.14 -0.73
C ILE A 80 17.77 -6.63 0.63
N GLU A 81 17.63 -5.81 1.67
CA GLU A 81 17.95 -6.20 3.05
C GLU A 81 16.69 -6.70 3.74
N VAL A 82 16.48 -8.03 3.76
CA VAL A 82 15.32 -8.66 4.39
C VAL A 82 15.39 -8.47 5.91
N VAL A 83 14.36 -7.84 6.47
CA VAL A 83 14.22 -7.60 7.92
C VAL A 83 13.54 -8.80 8.58
N GLU A 84 12.49 -9.34 7.95
CA GLU A 84 11.70 -10.44 8.47
C GLU A 84 11.19 -11.34 7.34
N GLU A 85 11.02 -12.61 7.62
CA GLU A 85 10.27 -13.56 6.80
C GLU A 85 9.17 -14.18 7.67
N ARG A 86 7.97 -14.26 7.13
CA ARG A 86 6.82 -14.91 7.77
C ARG A 86 6.26 -16.02 6.89
N ASP A 87 5.97 -17.14 7.52
CA ASP A 87 5.27 -18.28 6.91
C ASP A 87 3.83 -18.29 7.42
N PHE A 88 2.88 -18.11 6.51
CA PHE A 88 1.45 -18.14 6.79
C PHE A 88 0.82 -19.51 6.49
N GLY A 89 1.64 -20.52 6.17
CA GLY A 89 1.22 -21.89 5.88
C GLY A 89 0.82 -22.13 4.43
N SER A 90 0.03 -21.26 3.83
CA SER A 90 -0.35 -21.32 2.41
C SER A 90 0.60 -20.54 1.51
N TYR A 91 1.26 -19.52 2.03
CA TYR A 91 2.26 -18.67 1.37
C TYR A 91 3.24 -18.12 2.41
N SER A 92 4.36 -17.59 1.94
CA SER A 92 5.34 -16.89 2.76
C SER A 92 5.53 -15.47 2.25
N SER A 93 5.94 -14.57 3.13
CA SER A 93 6.24 -13.18 2.79
C SER A 93 7.55 -12.72 3.41
N LEU A 94 8.23 -11.82 2.70
CA LEU A 94 9.43 -11.10 3.13
C LEU A 94 9.08 -9.65 3.42
N TYR A 95 9.71 -9.07 4.43
CA TYR A 95 9.58 -7.67 4.80
C TYR A 95 10.93 -6.98 4.76
N PHE A 96 10.95 -5.78 4.21
CA PHE A 96 12.12 -4.91 4.16
C PHE A 96 11.71 -3.44 4.09
N TYR A 97 12.68 -2.53 4.23
CA TYR A 97 12.45 -1.11 4.04
C TYR A 97 13.11 -0.62 2.76
N ASP A 98 12.42 0.26 2.05
CA ASP A 98 13.07 1.01 0.98
C ASP A 98 14.00 2.09 1.52
N HIS A 99 14.60 2.87 0.64
CA HIS A 99 15.56 3.90 1.04
C HIS A 99 14.97 5.11 1.76
N ASP A 100 13.67 5.31 1.67
CA ASP A 100 12.94 6.39 2.34
C ASP A 100 12.22 5.91 3.61
N GLY A 101 12.26 4.59 3.89
CA GLY A 101 11.71 3.97 5.09
C GLY A 101 10.30 3.42 4.94
N HIS A 102 9.79 3.30 3.70
CA HIS A 102 8.53 2.59 3.47
C HIS A 102 8.72 1.10 3.77
N CYS A 103 7.79 0.53 4.52
CA CYS A 103 7.75 -0.91 4.75
C CYS A 103 7.17 -1.58 3.50
N VAL A 104 7.91 -2.52 2.94
CA VAL A 104 7.57 -3.26 1.74
C VAL A 104 7.50 -4.74 2.06
N GLU A 105 6.43 -5.37 1.62
CA GLU A 105 6.27 -6.81 1.66
C GLU A 105 6.39 -7.40 0.25
N ILE A 106 6.98 -8.58 0.12
CA ILE A 106 6.89 -9.42 -1.09
C ILE A 106 6.36 -10.78 -0.67
N GLY A 107 5.16 -11.13 -1.12
CA GLY A 107 4.48 -12.39 -0.83
C GLY A 107 4.46 -13.34 -2.02
N GLU A 108 4.53 -14.65 -1.74
CA GLU A 108 4.31 -15.70 -2.73
C GLU A 108 2.89 -15.66 -3.26
N SER A 109 2.73 -15.86 -4.57
CA SER A 109 1.43 -15.98 -5.22
C SER A 109 1.40 -17.11 -6.24
N ASP A 110 0.20 -17.55 -6.61
CA ASP A 110 -0.01 -18.51 -7.69
C ASP A 110 -0.11 -17.82 -9.06
N ALA A 111 0.14 -16.52 -9.13
CA ALA A 111 0.20 -15.78 -10.38
C ALA A 111 1.38 -16.24 -11.23
N SER A 112 1.25 -16.09 -12.56
CA SER A 112 2.31 -16.39 -13.51
C SER A 112 2.98 -15.09 -13.95
N GLY A 113 4.28 -15.14 -14.21
CA GLY A 113 5.08 -13.99 -14.66
C GLY A 113 6.50 -14.06 -14.12
N ASP A 114 7.25 -13.00 -14.30
CA ASP A 114 8.61 -12.84 -13.82
C ASP A 114 8.66 -11.69 -12.79
N GLY A 115 9.37 -11.89 -11.69
CA GLY A 115 9.59 -10.87 -10.65
C GLY A 115 8.30 -10.48 -9.91
N ILE A 116 8.04 -9.16 -9.82
CA ILE A 116 6.83 -8.61 -9.19
C ILE A 116 5.72 -8.55 -10.23
N VAL A 117 4.56 -9.14 -9.90
CA VAL A 117 3.42 -9.27 -10.82
C VAL A 117 2.17 -8.49 -10.40
N GLY A 118 2.19 -7.84 -9.23
CA GLY A 118 1.07 -7.01 -8.77
C GLY A 118 1.24 -6.51 -7.34
N VAL A 119 0.26 -5.76 -6.87
CA VAL A 119 0.05 -5.42 -5.46
C VAL A 119 -1.16 -6.19 -4.98
N PHE A 120 -1.02 -7.00 -3.94
CA PHE A 120 -2.13 -7.83 -3.46
C PHE A 120 -2.71 -7.35 -2.13
N GLU A 121 -2.00 -6.50 -1.40
CA GLU A 121 -2.44 -6.03 -0.09
C GLU A 121 -1.92 -4.64 0.25
N ILE A 122 -2.77 -3.85 0.90
CA ILE A 122 -2.40 -2.61 1.59
C ILE A 122 -2.77 -2.80 3.06
N VAL A 123 -1.84 -2.49 3.97
CA VAL A 123 -2.05 -2.63 5.41
C VAL A 123 -2.04 -1.25 6.06
N PHE A 124 -3.10 -0.96 6.80
CA PHE A 124 -3.24 0.26 7.59
C PHE A 124 -3.23 -0.06 9.09
N GLU A 125 -2.38 0.61 9.83
CA GLU A 125 -2.44 0.60 11.28
C GLU A 125 -3.49 1.60 11.75
N VAL A 126 -4.47 1.15 12.56
CA VAL A 126 -5.66 1.91 12.93
C VAL A 126 -5.88 1.88 14.44
N GLU A 127 -6.38 2.96 15.01
CA GLU A 127 -6.68 3.03 16.45
C GLU A 127 -7.93 2.21 16.81
N ASN A 128 -8.90 2.15 15.88
CA ASN A 128 -10.18 1.48 16.11
C ASN A 128 -10.61 0.65 14.89
N LEU A 129 -10.50 -0.67 15.03
CA LEU A 129 -10.84 -1.62 13.95
C LEU A 129 -12.29 -1.55 13.49
N GLU A 130 -13.25 -1.24 14.39
CA GLU A 130 -14.67 -1.18 14.03
C GLU A 130 -14.92 0.04 13.13
N SER A 131 -14.47 1.22 13.53
CA SER A 131 -14.60 2.46 12.78
C SER A 131 -13.89 2.38 11.41
N ALA A 132 -12.65 1.89 11.39
CA ALA A 132 -11.90 1.71 10.13
C ALA A 132 -12.58 0.66 9.22
N THR A 133 -13.10 -0.43 9.79
CA THR A 133 -13.85 -1.44 9.01
C THR A 133 -15.11 -0.83 8.39
N GLU A 134 -15.87 -0.03 9.13
CA GLU A 134 -17.06 0.65 8.62
C GLU A 134 -16.70 1.60 7.47
N PHE A 135 -15.64 2.40 7.62
CA PHE A 135 -15.17 3.30 6.59
C PHE A 135 -14.86 2.58 5.26
N TYR A 136 -13.98 1.57 5.29
CA TYR A 136 -13.59 0.86 4.07
C TYR A 136 -14.69 -0.03 3.48
N THR A 137 -15.59 -0.58 4.31
CA THR A 137 -16.76 -1.32 3.80
C THR A 137 -17.80 -0.39 3.17
N SER A 138 -17.93 0.84 3.62
CA SER A 138 -18.77 1.86 2.97
C SER A 138 -18.22 2.27 1.61
N LEU A 139 -16.91 2.13 1.36
CA LEU A 139 -16.29 2.28 0.05
C LEU A 139 -16.44 1.04 -0.87
N GLY A 140 -17.05 -0.04 -0.38
CA GLY A 140 -17.36 -1.24 -1.16
C GLY A 140 -16.46 -2.45 -0.88
N ALA A 141 -15.53 -2.38 0.07
CA ALA A 141 -14.80 -3.56 0.54
C ALA A 141 -15.70 -4.48 1.37
N SER A 142 -15.35 -5.74 1.51
CA SER A 142 -16.10 -6.70 2.33
C SER A 142 -15.20 -7.47 3.30
N VAL A 143 -15.66 -7.69 4.54
CA VAL A 143 -14.88 -8.42 5.53
C VAL A 143 -14.66 -9.86 5.06
N SER A 144 -13.40 -10.25 4.83
CA SER A 144 -13.01 -11.60 4.44
C SER A 144 -12.56 -12.45 5.63
N SER A 145 -11.86 -11.85 6.60
CA SER A 145 -11.48 -12.53 7.84
C SER A 145 -11.22 -11.56 9.00
N ARG A 146 -11.26 -12.11 10.22
CA ARG A 146 -10.81 -11.43 11.44
C ARG A 146 -9.73 -12.27 12.10
N GLY A 147 -8.73 -11.62 12.68
CA GLY A 147 -7.66 -12.33 13.37
C GLY A 147 -8.14 -12.94 14.69
N ASP A 148 -7.75 -14.19 14.94
CA ASP A 148 -8.05 -14.86 16.22
C ASP A 148 -7.01 -14.49 17.31
N ASP A 149 -5.74 -14.35 16.92
CA ASP A 149 -4.61 -14.06 17.81
C ASP A 149 -4.11 -12.61 17.72
N ARG A 150 -4.69 -11.82 16.81
CA ARG A 150 -4.35 -10.43 16.54
C ARG A 150 -5.61 -9.59 16.40
N GLU A 151 -5.54 -8.40 16.88
CA GLU A 151 -6.56 -7.40 16.62
C GLU A 151 -6.37 -6.85 15.20
N ARG A 152 -6.92 -7.58 14.23
CA ARG A 152 -6.88 -7.25 12.81
C ARG A 152 -8.15 -7.66 12.09
N VAL A 153 -8.44 -6.94 11.02
CA VAL A 153 -9.51 -7.27 10.06
C VAL A 153 -8.93 -7.24 8.65
N ARG A 154 -9.20 -8.27 7.88
CA ARG A 154 -8.89 -8.30 6.44
C ARG A 154 -10.17 -8.08 5.65
N LEU A 155 -10.08 -7.18 4.68
CA LEU A 155 -11.15 -6.81 3.79
C LEU A 155 -10.76 -7.19 2.35
N ASP A 156 -11.66 -7.89 1.66
CA ASP A 156 -11.57 -8.10 0.22
C ASP A 156 -12.10 -6.83 -0.49
N ALA A 157 -11.27 -6.23 -1.30
CA ALA A 157 -11.57 -5.03 -2.08
C ALA A 157 -11.71 -5.31 -3.60
N GLY A 158 -11.86 -6.58 -3.98
CA GLY A 158 -12.19 -7.01 -5.35
C GLY A 158 -11.01 -7.44 -6.21
N GLY A 159 -9.80 -7.16 -5.88
CA GLY A 159 -8.59 -7.57 -6.63
C GLY A 159 -7.34 -7.48 -5.78
N PHE A 160 -7.50 -6.91 -4.60
CA PHE A 160 -6.49 -6.79 -3.56
C PHE A 160 -7.18 -6.82 -2.20
N ASP A 161 -6.40 -7.00 -1.14
CA ASP A 161 -6.90 -6.95 0.23
C ASP A 161 -6.52 -5.63 0.91
N ILE A 162 -7.39 -5.14 1.80
CA ILE A 162 -7.05 -4.13 2.79
C ILE A 162 -6.96 -4.85 4.13
N GLU A 163 -5.82 -4.77 4.81
CA GLU A 163 -5.68 -5.30 6.15
C GLU A 163 -5.57 -4.16 7.16
N LEU A 164 -6.44 -4.17 8.17
CA LEU A 164 -6.49 -3.18 9.25
C LEU A 164 -5.92 -3.80 10.51
N TRP A 165 -4.95 -3.14 11.13
CA TRP A 165 -4.29 -3.61 12.36
C TRP A 165 -4.38 -2.59 13.47
N GLU A 166 -4.68 -3.03 14.69
CA GLU A 166 -4.34 -2.22 15.86
C GLU A 166 -2.83 -2.26 16.12
N PRO A 167 -2.22 -1.18 16.66
CA PRO A 167 -0.78 -1.08 16.88
C PRO A 167 -0.29 -2.16 17.86
N GLN A 168 0.39 -3.20 17.38
CA GLN A 168 0.86 -4.30 18.22
C GLN A 168 2.12 -5.03 17.72
N LEU A 169 2.60 -4.68 16.53
CA LEU A 169 3.73 -5.36 15.91
C LEU A 169 4.94 -4.44 15.82
N GLY A 170 6.13 -4.96 16.17
CA GLY A 170 7.35 -4.16 16.10
C GLY A 170 7.70 -3.70 14.69
N ILE A 171 7.42 -4.52 13.66
CA ILE A 171 7.64 -4.15 12.26
C ILE A 171 6.66 -3.08 11.77
N ALA A 172 5.54 -2.92 12.47
CA ALA A 172 4.55 -1.90 12.21
C ALA A 172 4.93 -0.52 12.80
N ASP A 173 6.12 -0.35 13.36
CA ASP A 173 6.60 0.94 13.85
C ASP A 173 6.65 1.95 12.71
N GLY A 174 5.80 2.98 12.79
CA GLY A 174 5.78 4.06 11.82
C GLY A 174 7.14 4.75 11.71
N GLN A 175 7.70 4.75 10.52
CA GLN A 175 8.92 5.49 10.22
C GLN A 175 8.54 6.97 10.02
N GLY A 176 8.46 7.73 11.06
CA GLY A 176 8.00 9.13 11.01
C GLY A 176 8.52 9.91 9.80
N GLY A 177 7.66 10.63 9.14
CA GLY A 177 7.97 11.43 7.96
C GLY A 177 7.82 10.70 6.61
N VAL A 178 7.48 9.44 6.61
CA VAL A 178 7.12 8.68 5.40
C VAL A 178 5.63 8.88 5.14
N HIS A 179 5.28 9.16 3.89
CA HIS A 179 3.92 9.44 3.49
C HIS A 179 3.50 8.58 2.29
N MET A 180 2.34 7.98 2.43
CA MET A 180 1.72 7.19 1.38
C MET A 180 0.29 7.65 1.14
N ASP A 181 -0.12 7.65 -0.13
CA ASP A 181 -1.47 7.92 -0.59
C ASP A 181 -1.89 6.77 -1.51
N VAL A 182 -3.12 6.30 -1.39
CA VAL A 182 -3.63 5.15 -2.14
C VAL A 182 -4.79 5.58 -3.01
N GLY A 183 -4.73 5.26 -4.30
CA GLY A 183 -5.78 5.60 -5.27
C GLY A 183 -6.71 4.42 -5.53
N PHE A 184 -7.98 4.60 -5.19
CA PHE A 184 -9.04 3.63 -5.46
C PHE A 184 -9.90 4.08 -6.64
N GLU A 185 -9.96 3.26 -7.67
CA GLU A 185 -10.95 3.39 -8.72
C GLU A 185 -12.30 2.90 -8.21
N VAL A 186 -13.32 3.77 -8.31
CA VAL A 186 -14.69 3.49 -7.86
C VAL A 186 -15.69 3.77 -8.99
N ASP A 187 -16.84 3.11 -8.96
CA ASP A 187 -17.86 3.26 -10.01
C ASP A 187 -18.47 4.67 -10.03
N ASP A 188 -18.69 5.28 -8.87
CA ASP A 188 -19.20 6.65 -8.71
C ASP A 188 -18.50 7.34 -7.54
N VAL A 189 -17.63 8.29 -7.88
CA VAL A 189 -16.83 9.03 -6.89
C VAL A 189 -17.70 9.83 -5.94
N SER A 190 -18.81 10.44 -6.42
CA SER A 190 -19.68 11.25 -5.57
C SER A 190 -20.41 10.39 -4.55
N GLU A 191 -20.96 9.25 -4.99
CA GLU A 191 -21.64 8.30 -4.11
C GLU A 191 -20.67 7.72 -3.07
N ALA A 192 -19.45 7.37 -3.48
CA ALA A 192 -18.43 6.84 -2.59
C ALA A 192 -17.98 7.86 -1.54
N VAL A 193 -17.79 9.13 -1.94
CA VAL A 193 -17.45 10.22 -1.00
C VAL A 193 -18.60 10.46 -0.03
N ASP A 194 -19.83 10.60 -0.53
CA ASP A 194 -21.02 10.83 0.31
C ASP A 194 -21.22 9.73 1.36
N ALA A 195 -20.77 8.50 1.05
CA ALA A 195 -20.89 7.36 1.97
C ALA A 195 -19.93 7.43 3.18
N VAL A 196 -18.84 8.22 3.09
CA VAL A 196 -17.77 8.24 4.10
C VAL A 196 -17.36 9.64 4.57
N GLU A 197 -17.91 10.72 3.99
CA GLU A 197 -17.44 12.09 4.28
C GLU A 197 -17.64 12.52 5.74
N ASP A 198 -18.67 12.00 6.40
CA ASP A 198 -18.95 12.30 7.81
C ASP A 198 -17.90 11.64 8.76
N ASP A 199 -17.25 10.56 8.34
CA ASP A 199 -16.24 9.84 9.08
C ASP A 199 -14.81 10.26 8.68
N ALA A 200 -14.63 10.91 7.51
CA ALA A 200 -13.35 11.39 7.05
C ALA A 200 -12.89 12.63 7.85
N LEU A 201 -11.61 12.65 8.22
CA LEU A 201 -11.00 13.81 8.91
C LEU A 201 -10.86 15.03 8.01
N GLU A 202 -10.61 14.81 6.72
CA GLU A 202 -10.43 15.84 5.70
C GLU A 202 -10.90 15.30 4.33
N SER A 203 -11.38 16.21 3.48
CA SER A 203 -11.70 15.94 2.08
C SER A 203 -11.21 17.09 1.22
N GLU A 204 -10.51 16.80 0.13
CA GLU A 204 -10.05 17.81 -0.83
C GLU A 204 -10.10 17.30 -2.27
N THR A 205 -10.44 18.18 -3.18
CA THR A 205 -10.33 17.91 -4.63
C THR A 205 -8.88 18.08 -5.07
N THR A 206 -8.31 17.05 -5.68
CA THR A 206 -6.97 17.06 -6.26
C THR A 206 -7.05 16.91 -7.79
N ARG A 207 -5.89 16.91 -8.46
CA ARG A 207 -5.83 16.60 -9.91
C ARG A 207 -6.16 15.12 -10.19
N ASP A 208 -5.94 14.23 -9.18
CA ASP A 208 -6.03 12.79 -9.32
C ASP A 208 -7.40 12.23 -8.85
N GLY A 209 -8.25 13.07 -8.26
CA GLY A 209 -9.56 12.70 -7.73
C GLY A 209 -9.93 13.44 -6.45
N ILE A 210 -10.80 12.87 -5.64
CA ILE A 210 -11.12 13.39 -4.30
C ILE A 210 -10.30 12.63 -3.29
N ARG A 211 -9.37 13.34 -2.65
CA ARG A 211 -8.52 12.80 -1.60
C ARG A 211 -9.19 12.97 -0.26
N LEU A 212 -9.37 11.89 0.43
CA LEU A 212 -9.88 11.79 1.78
C LEU A 212 -8.73 11.49 2.75
N ARG A 213 -8.94 11.87 3.99
CA ARG A 213 -8.15 11.41 5.10
C ARG A 213 -9.06 10.57 5.99
N ASP A 214 -8.74 9.27 6.11
CA ASP A 214 -9.55 8.33 6.86
C ASP A 214 -9.58 8.66 8.37
N PRO A 215 -10.38 7.98 9.21
CA PRO A 215 -10.48 8.26 10.65
C PRO A 215 -9.14 8.18 11.41
N ASP A 216 -8.18 7.41 10.91
CA ASP A 216 -6.87 7.21 11.52
C ASP A 216 -5.78 8.10 10.91
N GLY A 217 -6.09 8.84 9.85
CA GLY A 217 -5.20 9.82 9.24
C GLY A 217 -4.47 9.34 7.98
N HIS A 218 -4.83 8.18 7.41
CA HIS A 218 -4.31 7.72 6.14
C HIS A 218 -4.93 8.49 4.98
N TYR A 219 -4.17 8.65 3.91
CA TYR A 219 -4.66 9.29 2.70
C TYR A 219 -5.14 8.25 1.70
N VAL A 220 -6.38 8.42 1.26
CA VAL A 220 -6.99 7.64 0.18
C VAL A 220 -7.60 8.59 -0.83
N THR A 221 -7.38 8.34 -2.11
CA THR A 221 -7.91 9.16 -3.21
C THR A 221 -8.91 8.33 -4.01
N LEU A 222 -10.13 8.82 -4.15
CA LEU A 222 -11.19 8.20 -4.95
C LEU A 222 -11.25 8.86 -6.34
N TYR A 223 -11.29 8.07 -7.43
CA TYR A 223 -11.35 8.58 -8.81
C TYR A 223 -12.10 7.63 -9.75
#